data_b48abbcf2d5fe39e45bea5ca22eca64c
#
_entry.id   b48abbcf2d5fe39e45bea5ca22eca64c
#
_cell.length_a   1.000
_cell.length_b   1.000
_cell.length_c   1.000
_cell.angle_alpha   90.00
_cell.angle_beta   90.00
_cell.angle_gamma   90.00
#
_symmetry.space_group_name_H-M   'P 1'
#
loop_
_entity.id
_entity.type
_entity.pdbx_description
1 polymer ?
#
loop_
_entity_poly.entity_id
_entity_poly.type
_entity_poly.pdbx_seq_one_letter_code
_entity_poly.pdbx_strand_id
1 'polypeptide(L)'
;MAQSDTSALIKLTAKLQSLDQSDALLREVATTMLAETRQRIHEDGKNASGSNIGTYKKSYLEWRMENGYKTTGSNVKLFLTGQMQNDYKVVPQSKTKYGLGFSNTFNGDKAGWAEEKYGKIYGLTPNEEQMVQDICDEYIKNLFK
;
A
#
# COMPACT_ATOMS: atom_id res chain seq x y z
N MET A 1 0.28 -2.49 11.71
CA MET A 1 -0.02 -1.69 10.51
C MET A 1 0.33 -0.24 10.78
N ALA A 2 1.16 0.32 9.96
CA ALA A 2 1.48 1.72 10.10
C ALA A 2 0.20 2.53 10.02
N GLN A 3 -0.16 3.15 11.10
CA GLN A 3 -1.07 4.27 11.07
C GLN A 3 -0.30 5.45 10.48
N SER A 4 0.14 5.31 9.22
CA SER A 4 0.63 6.48 8.52
C SER A 4 -0.58 7.37 8.39
N ASP A 5 -0.56 8.22 9.17
CA ASP A 5 -1.25 9.43 9.27
C ASP A 5 -2.37 9.64 8.26
N THR A 6 -3.44 8.91 8.52
CA THR A 6 -4.74 9.30 7.99
C THR A 6 -5.16 10.70 8.46
N SER A 7 -4.37 11.38 9.34
CA SER A 7 -4.77 12.66 9.88
C SER A 7 -4.87 13.76 8.82
N ALA A 8 -3.94 13.81 7.86
CA ALA A 8 -4.04 14.72 6.73
C ALA A 8 -5.23 14.37 5.84
N LEU A 9 -5.43 13.08 5.58
CA LEU A 9 -6.56 12.56 4.81
C LEU A 9 -7.89 12.80 5.56
N ILE A 10 -7.93 12.60 6.87
CA ILE A 10 -9.09 12.86 7.72
C ILE A 10 -9.45 14.36 7.74
N LYS A 11 -8.47 15.24 7.86
CA LYS A 11 -8.70 16.70 7.81
C LYS A 11 -9.24 17.13 6.44
N LEU A 12 -8.71 16.56 5.38
CA LEU A 12 -9.19 16.83 4.03
C LEU A 12 -10.60 16.28 3.84
N THR A 13 -10.88 15.07 4.30
CA THR A 13 -12.20 14.45 4.29
C THR A 13 -13.21 15.33 5.02
N ALA A 14 -12.86 15.87 6.19
CA ALA A 14 -13.73 16.79 6.95
C ALA A 14 -14.06 18.05 6.15
N LYS A 15 -13.10 18.60 5.39
CA LYS A 15 -13.35 19.75 4.51
C LYS A 15 -14.23 19.39 3.31
N LEU A 16 -14.10 18.17 2.81
CA LEU A 16 -14.85 17.68 1.64
C LEU A 16 -16.21 17.07 1.97
N GLN A 17 -16.51 16.81 3.25
CA GLN A 17 -17.80 16.26 3.70
C GLN A 17 -19.00 17.12 3.30
N SER A 18 -18.80 18.40 3.07
CA SER A 18 -19.83 19.31 2.55
C SER A 18 -20.02 19.22 1.04
N LEU A 19 -19.21 18.42 0.35
CA LEU A 19 -19.23 18.26 -1.10
C LEU A 19 -19.67 16.84 -1.46
N ASP A 20 -20.69 16.71 -2.29
CA ASP A 20 -21.27 15.42 -2.71
C ASP A 20 -20.29 14.51 -3.47
N GLN A 21 -19.07 14.99 -3.78
CA GLN A 21 -18.08 14.29 -4.58
C GLN A 21 -16.89 13.76 -3.78
N SER A 22 -16.91 13.83 -2.46
CA SER A 22 -15.81 13.35 -1.60
C SER A 22 -15.53 11.85 -1.77
N ASP A 23 -16.55 11.04 -2.00
CA ASP A 23 -16.42 9.61 -2.23
C ASP A 23 -15.62 9.31 -3.51
N ALA A 24 -15.89 10.05 -4.59
CA ALA A 24 -15.13 9.90 -5.86
C ALA A 24 -13.65 10.24 -5.70
N LEU A 25 -13.35 11.32 -4.97
CA LEU A 25 -11.97 11.71 -4.66
C LEU A 25 -11.26 10.65 -3.82
N LEU A 26 -11.90 10.13 -2.78
CA LEU A 26 -11.31 9.11 -1.92
C LEU A 26 -11.05 7.81 -2.67
N ARG A 27 -11.94 7.42 -3.59
CA ARG A 27 -11.73 6.28 -4.49
C ARG A 27 -10.51 6.46 -5.37
N GLU A 28 -10.39 7.63 -5.99
CA GLU A 28 -9.24 7.95 -6.84
C GLU A 28 -7.93 7.88 -6.07
N VAL A 29 -7.89 8.51 -4.89
CA VAL A 29 -6.71 8.45 -4.00
C VAL A 29 -6.38 7.01 -3.63
N ALA A 30 -7.37 6.25 -3.16
CA ALA A 30 -7.16 4.88 -2.72
C ALA A 30 -6.69 3.97 -3.87
N THR A 31 -7.27 4.10 -5.05
CA THR A 31 -6.88 3.34 -6.24
C THR A 31 -5.45 3.67 -6.69
N THR A 32 -5.09 4.94 -6.68
CA THR A 32 -3.74 5.39 -7.01
C THR A 32 -2.72 4.86 -6.00
N MET A 33 -3.03 4.97 -4.71
CA MET A 33 -2.15 4.47 -3.65
C MET A 33 -2.03 2.93 -3.68
N LEU A 34 -3.10 2.23 -4.05
CA LEU A 34 -3.04 0.78 -4.24
C LEU A 34 -2.00 0.41 -5.32
N ALA A 35 -2.04 1.09 -6.46
CA ALA A 35 -1.08 0.83 -7.54
C ALA A 35 0.36 1.13 -7.11
N GLU A 36 0.58 2.28 -6.47
CA GLU A 36 1.90 2.71 -6.01
C GLU A 36 2.48 1.77 -4.93
N THR A 37 1.69 1.46 -3.90
CA THR A 37 2.13 0.58 -2.81
C THR A 37 2.35 -0.85 -3.29
N ARG A 38 1.51 -1.35 -4.17
CA ARG A 38 1.67 -2.68 -4.77
C ARG A 38 2.97 -2.77 -5.57
N GLN A 39 3.25 -1.77 -6.41
CA GLN A 39 4.50 -1.68 -7.16
C GLN A 39 5.70 -1.63 -6.20
N ARG A 40 5.67 -0.74 -5.24
CA ARG A 40 6.77 -0.54 -4.28
C ARG A 40 7.09 -1.81 -3.49
N ILE A 41 6.07 -2.47 -2.96
CA ILE A 41 6.25 -3.63 -2.06
C ILE A 41 6.56 -4.91 -2.84
N HIS A 42 5.71 -5.24 -3.80
CA HIS A 42 5.72 -6.56 -4.43
C HIS A 42 6.57 -6.65 -5.70
N GLU A 43 6.86 -5.53 -6.34
CA GLU A 43 7.75 -5.48 -7.50
C GLU A 43 9.15 -4.96 -7.14
N ASP A 44 9.21 -3.84 -6.43
CA ASP A 44 10.48 -3.18 -6.09
C ASP A 44 11.08 -3.66 -4.76
N GLY A 45 10.29 -4.30 -3.90
CA GLY A 45 10.75 -4.81 -2.60
C GLY A 45 11.15 -3.72 -1.62
N LYS A 46 10.42 -2.59 -1.61
CA LYS A 46 10.70 -1.45 -0.75
C LYS A 46 9.69 -1.32 0.39
N ASN A 47 10.18 -0.96 1.56
CA ASN A 47 9.37 -0.74 2.76
C ASN A 47 8.78 0.69 2.81
N ALA A 48 8.10 1.03 3.91
CA ALA A 48 7.46 2.33 4.08
C ALA A 48 8.43 3.51 4.21
N SER A 49 9.73 3.26 4.40
CA SER A 49 10.75 4.32 4.37
C SER A 49 11.44 4.45 3.01
N GLY A 50 11.07 3.62 2.03
CA GLY A 50 11.70 3.58 0.71
C GLY A 50 12.98 2.74 0.63
N SER A 51 13.37 2.09 1.71
CA SER A 51 14.52 1.19 1.76
C SER A 51 14.13 -0.24 1.38
N ASN A 52 15.09 -1.09 1.10
CA ASN A 52 14.81 -2.52 0.88
C ASN A 52 14.13 -3.13 2.10
N ILE A 53 13.12 -3.97 1.88
CA ILE A 53 12.42 -4.68 2.96
C ILE A 53 13.40 -5.55 3.74
N GLY A 54 14.21 -6.30 3.04
CA GLY A 54 15.20 -7.19 3.64
C GLY A 54 15.82 -8.09 2.61
N THR A 55 16.56 -9.09 3.09
CA THR A 55 17.28 -10.06 2.26
C THR A 55 16.88 -11.47 2.67
N TYR A 56 16.56 -12.31 1.70
CA TYR A 56 16.29 -13.72 1.94
C TYR A 56 17.56 -14.49 2.30
N LYS A 57 17.44 -15.49 3.16
CA LYS A 57 18.52 -16.44 3.42
C LYS A 57 18.82 -17.25 2.16
N LYS A 58 20.10 -17.60 1.96
CA LYS A 58 20.54 -18.38 0.79
C LYS A 58 19.78 -19.70 0.66
N SER A 59 19.56 -20.42 1.75
CA SER A 59 18.81 -21.67 1.75
C SER A 59 17.37 -21.52 1.24
N TYR A 60 16.72 -20.40 1.57
CA TYR A 60 15.36 -20.11 1.10
C TYR A 60 15.36 -19.77 -0.40
N LEU A 61 16.37 -19.03 -0.87
CA LEU A 61 16.51 -18.72 -2.29
C LEU A 61 16.75 -20.00 -3.13
N GLU A 62 17.58 -20.90 -2.64
CA GLU A 62 17.81 -22.20 -3.27
C GLU A 62 16.51 -23.01 -3.35
N TRP A 63 15.76 -23.08 -2.24
CA TRP A 63 14.47 -23.74 -2.20
C TRP A 63 13.47 -23.14 -3.23
N ARG A 64 13.43 -21.81 -3.34
CA ARG A 64 12.57 -21.13 -4.32
C ARG A 64 12.91 -21.55 -5.75
N MET A 65 14.19 -21.54 -6.09
CA MET A 65 14.66 -21.92 -7.42
C MET A 65 14.37 -23.41 -7.72
N GLU A 66 14.63 -24.29 -6.76
CA GLU A 66 14.36 -25.72 -6.89
C GLU A 66 12.87 -26.03 -7.11
N ASN A 67 11.99 -25.22 -6.54
CA ASN A 67 10.53 -25.39 -6.65
C ASN A 67 9.91 -24.53 -7.76
N GLY A 68 10.71 -23.92 -8.63
CA GLY A 68 10.24 -23.20 -9.79
C GLY A 68 9.62 -21.83 -9.51
N TYR A 69 9.83 -21.27 -8.33
CA TYR A 69 9.34 -19.94 -8.02
C TYR A 69 10.22 -18.85 -8.62
N LYS A 70 9.59 -17.85 -9.20
CA LYS A 70 10.29 -16.68 -9.76
C LYS A 70 11.15 -16.02 -8.69
N THR A 71 12.44 -15.94 -8.93
CA THR A 71 13.40 -15.37 -8.00
C THR A 71 14.32 -14.40 -8.74
N THR A 72 14.18 -13.11 -8.45
CA THR A 72 14.95 -12.03 -9.08
C THR A 72 15.87 -11.39 -8.03
N GLY A 73 16.97 -12.08 -7.69
CA GLY A 73 17.90 -11.62 -6.68
C GLY A 73 17.52 -12.01 -5.26
N SER A 74 18.21 -11.47 -4.28
CA SER A 74 18.10 -11.84 -2.86
C SER A 74 17.17 -10.94 -2.05
N ASN A 75 16.69 -9.83 -2.62
CA ASN A 75 15.85 -8.89 -1.90
C ASN A 75 14.44 -9.45 -1.70
N VAL A 76 13.88 -9.19 -0.52
CA VAL A 76 12.51 -9.57 -0.17
C VAL A 76 11.52 -8.73 -0.97
N LYS A 77 10.58 -9.38 -1.64
CA LYS A 77 9.50 -8.74 -2.41
C LYS A 77 8.10 -9.18 -1.98
N LEU A 78 8.01 -9.99 -0.93
CA LEU A 78 6.75 -10.59 -0.46
C LEU A 78 5.93 -11.22 -1.59
N PHE A 79 6.62 -11.81 -2.55
CA PHE A 79 6.05 -12.44 -3.71
C PHE A 79 6.55 -13.89 -3.83
N LEU A 80 5.65 -14.83 -3.71
CA LEU A 80 5.93 -16.25 -3.99
C LEU A 80 5.07 -16.74 -5.16
N THR A 81 3.75 -16.71 -5.01
CA THR A 81 2.78 -17.09 -6.04
C THR A 81 2.01 -15.90 -6.60
N GLY A 82 2.16 -14.72 -6.02
CA GLY A 82 1.36 -13.53 -6.32
C GLY A 82 0.05 -13.44 -5.56
N GLN A 83 -0.25 -14.40 -4.70
CA GLN A 83 -1.52 -14.42 -3.95
C GLN A 83 -1.71 -13.18 -3.09
N MET A 84 -0.69 -12.77 -2.33
CA MET A 84 -0.76 -11.56 -1.50
C MET A 84 -0.94 -10.30 -2.35
N GLN A 85 -0.16 -10.17 -3.42
CA GLN A 85 -0.23 -9.03 -4.32
C GLN A 85 -1.62 -8.89 -4.93
N ASN A 86 -2.20 -10.00 -5.37
CA ASN A 86 -3.52 -10.00 -6.02
C ASN A 86 -4.66 -9.74 -5.04
N ASP A 87 -4.50 -10.12 -3.77
CA ASP A 87 -5.50 -9.90 -2.73
C ASP A 87 -5.40 -8.52 -2.08
N TYR A 88 -4.28 -7.82 -2.24
CA TYR A 88 -4.10 -6.45 -1.72
C TYR A 88 -4.92 -5.47 -2.53
N LYS A 89 -5.89 -4.82 -1.89
CA LYS A 89 -6.90 -4.03 -2.59
C LYS A 89 -7.46 -2.89 -1.75
N VAL A 90 -8.23 -2.04 -2.41
CA VAL A 90 -9.00 -0.98 -1.74
C VAL A 90 -10.12 -1.63 -0.92
N VAL A 91 -10.21 -1.24 0.35
CA VAL A 91 -11.23 -1.68 1.29
C VAL A 91 -12.07 -0.48 1.71
N PRO A 92 -13.23 -0.24 1.09
CA PRO A 92 -14.12 0.82 1.53
C PRO A 92 -14.66 0.51 2.93
N GLN A 93 -14.52 1.46 3.86
CA GLN A 93 -15.03 1.32 5.22
C GLN A 93 -16.31 2.14 5.42
N SER A 94 -16.41 3.29 4.76
CA SER A 94 -17.58 4.16 4.73
C SER A 94 -17.48 5.08 3.52
N LYS A 95 -18.48 5.95 3.32
CA LYS A 95 -18.43 6.97 2.25
C LYS A 95 -17.29 7.98 2.43
N THR A 96 -16.74 8.08 3.64
CA THR A 96 -15.70 9.06 3.99
C THR A 96 -14.38 8.41 4.41
N LYS A 97 -14.29 7.09 4.35
CA LYS A 97 -13.08 6.38 4.79
C LYS A 97 -12.80 5.17 3.91
N TYR A 98 -11.64 5.20 3.26
CA TYR A 98 -11.12 4.11 2.44
C TYR A 98 -9.78 3.66 3.00
N GLY A 99 -9.54 2.36 2.97
CA GLY A 99 -8.27 1.76 3.36
C GLY A 99 -7.71 0.88 2.25
N LEU A 100 -6.49 0.41 2.44
CA LEU A 100 -5.88 -0.65 1.65
C LEU A 100 -5.67 -1.85 2.55
N GLY A 101 -5.94 -3.03 2.04
CA GLY A 101 -5.82 -4.24 2.85
C GLY A 101 -6.06 -5.52 2.07
N PHE A 102 -6.23 -6.60 2.80
CA PHE A 102 -6.43 -7.94 2.25
C PHE A 102 -7.84 -8.42 2.58
N SER A 103 -8.50 -9.04 1.62
CA SER A 103 -9.80 -9.69 1.88
C SER A 103 -9.63 -11.07 2.52
N ASN A 104 -8.52 -11.76 2.24
CA ASN A 104 -8.17 -13.03 2.87
C ASN A 104 -7.41 -12.77 4.17
N THR A 105 -7.97 -13.19 5.30
CA THR A 105 -7.37 -13.02 6.63
C THR A 105 -5.96 -13.58 6.71
N PHE A 106 -5.70 -14.71 6.06
CA PHE A 106 -4.38 -15.35 6.06
C PHE A 106 -3.32 -14.47 5.35
N ASN A 107 -3.69 -13.75 4.31
CA ASN A 107 -2.77 -12.79 3.67
C ASN A 107 -2.51 -11.59 4.57
N GLY A 108 -3.51 -11.13 5.31
CA GLY A 108 -3.35 -10.11 6.35
C GLY A 108 -2.39 -10.55 7.45
N ASP A 109 -2.51 -11.79 7.90
CA ASP A 109 -1.60 -12.37 8.90
C ASP A 109 -0.17 -12.45 8.39
N LYS A 110 0.03 -12.89 7.14
CA LYS A 110 1.36 -12.90 6.50
C LYS A 110 1.97 -11.50 6.44
N ALA A 111 1.17 -10.50 6.11
CA ALA A 111 1.61 -9.10 6.10
C ALA A 111 2.05 -8.64 7.49
N GLY A 112 1.28 -8.99 8.52
CA GLY A 112 1.62 -8.72 9.91
C GLY A 112 2.93 -9.37 10.33
N TRP A 113 3.14 -10.63 10.00
CA TRP A 113 4.39 -11.35 10.30
C TRP A 113 5.59 -10.75 9.55
N ALA A 114 5.39 -10.31 8.33
CA ALA A 114 6.44 -9.64 7.56
C ALA A 114 6.82 -8.29 8.21
N GLU A 115 5.85 -7.51 8.64
CA GLU A 115 6.10 -6.23 9.33
C GLU A 115 6.76 -6.44 10.70
N GLU A 116 6.37 -7.48 11.41
CA GLU A 116 7.02 -7.86 12.68
C GLU A 116 8.51 -8.20 12.48
N LYS A 117 8.82 -8.87 11.38
CA LYS A 117 10.19 -9.29 11.07
C LYS A 117 11.04 -8.18 10.46
N TYR A 118 10.49 -7.38 9.56
CA TYR A 118 11.24 -6.44 8.71
C TYR A 118 10.93 -4.96 9.00
N GLY A 119 10.00 -4.66 9.90
CA GLY A 119 9.54 -3.30 10.17
C GLY A 119 8.38 -2.89 9.25
N LYS A 120 8.05 -1.61 9.25
CA LYS A 120 6.88 -1.07 8.54
C LYS A 120 7.01 -1.21 7.02
N ILE A 121 6.06 -1.89 6.40
CA ILE A 121 6.04 -2.18 4.96
C ILE A 121 4.84 -1.53 4.28
N TYR A 122 3.64 -1.75 4.81
CA TYR A 122 2.37 -1.39 4.17
C TYR A 122 1.90 0.05 4.44
N GLY A 123 2.61 0.81 5.27
CA GLY A 123 2.36 2.23 5.42
C GLY A 123 2.77 3.02 4.17
N LEU A 124 2.31 4.26 4.06
CA LEU A 124 2.71 5.13 2.97
C LEU A 124 4.12 5.70 3.20
N THR A 125 4.90 5.81 2.14
CA THR A 125 6.16 6.57 2.17
C THR A 125 5.87 8.07 2.18
N PRO A 126 6.84 8.91 2.57
CA PRO A 126 6.67 10.37 2.45
C PRO A 126 6.33 10.83 1.02
N ASN A 127 6.89 10.20 0.01
CA ASN A 127 6.57 10.51 -1.39
C ASN A 127 5.13 10.14 -1.73
N GLU A 128 4.65 8.99 -1.27
CA GLU A 128 3.27 8.55 -1.47
C GLU A 128 2.28 9.47 -0.75
N GLU A 129 2.61 9.92 0.47
CA GLU A 129 1.82 10.92 1.20
C GLU A 129 1.74 12.25 0.42
N GLN A 130 2.84 12.68 -0.18
CA GLN A 130 2.86 13.88 -1.03
C GLN A 130 1.99 13.70 -2.28
N MET A 131 1.99 12.51 -2.89
CA MET A 131 1.10 12.19 -4.02
C MET A 131 -0.37 12.33 -3.63
N VAL A 132 -0.75 11.84 -2.44
CA VAL A 132 -2.11 12.01 -1.90
C VAL A 132 -2.46 13.50 -1.80
N GLN A 133 -1.56 14.28 -1.22
CA GLN A 133 -1.76 15.73 -1.07
C GLN A 133 -1.93 16.41 -2.43
N ASP A 134 -1.10 16.06 -3.41
CA ASP A 134 -1.14 16.64 -4.76
C ASP A 134 -2.46 16.32 -5.48
N ILE A 135 -2.94 15.08 -5.37
CA ILE A 135 -4.23 14.67 -5.94
C ILE A 135 -5.37 15.49 -5.33
N CYS A 136 -5.35 15.64 -4.02
CA CYS A 136 -6.36 16.39 -3.28
C CYS A 136 -6.32 17.88 -3.64
N ASP A 137 -5.15 18.47 -3.74
CA ASP A 137 -4.97 19.89 -4.09
C ASP A 137 -5.49 20.16 -5.52
N GLU A 138 -5.18 19.28 -6.45
CA GLU A 138 -5.63 19.41 -7.83
C GLU A 138 -7.16 19.26 -7.93
N TYR A 139 -7.74 18.32 -7.20
CA TYR A 139 -9.19 18.15 -7.14
C TYR A 139 -9.89 19.41 -6.63
N ILE A 140 -9.39 19.97 -5.53
CA ILE A 140 -9.94 21.21 -4.95
C ILE A 140 -9.81 22.37 -5.95
N LYS A 141 -8.66 22.49 -6.60
CA LYS A 141 -8.40 23.52 -7.63
C LYS A 141 -9.42 23.44 -8.76
N ASN A 142 -9.74 22.22 -9.21
CA ASN A 142 -10.68 22.01 -10.32
C ASN A 142 -12.13 22.27 -9.91
N LEU A 143 -12.47 22.12 -8.63
CA LEU A 143 -13.83 22.44 -8.14
C LEU A 143 -14.14 23.94 -8.17
N PHE A 144 -13.12 24.78 -8.09
CA PHE A 144 -13.29 26.25 -8.01
C PHE A 144 -12.90 26.96 -9.32
N LYS A 145 -12.81 26.21 -10.42
CA LYS A 145 -12.64 26.79 -11.76
C LYS A 145 -13.96 27.28 -12.35
#